data_6ccab339dd33a621a828a4e786473c68
#
_entry.id   6ccab339dd33a621a828a4e786473c68
#
_cell.length_a   1.000
_cell.length_b   1.000
_cell.length_c   1.000
_cell.angle_alpha   90.00
_cell.angle_beta   90.00
_cell.angle_gamma   90.00
#
_symmetry.space_group_name_H-M   'P 1'
#
loop_
_entity.id
_entity.type
_entity.pdbx_description
1 polymer ?
#
loop_
_entity_poly.entity_id
_entity_poly.type
_entity_poly.pdbx_seq_one_letter_code
_entity_poly.pdbx_strand_id
1 'polypeptide(L)'
;MANRIKKKEETKSSYQDNVALIMGVFTLIVLCVLPLVFHDFYFDILETKYQFYSVAAIAALVIMGGYGLASGKMIEWFSKFNFQTWRKSMNVCDWAMLAFWFCNVLSWIFCKDWKWEAFWGTSGRYNGVFLMTVYMASYFLVTRFFKLKQWYLDAFLAVGIFVCVFGITDYFQMDILGFKVNMMDEQKAIYTSTFGNINTYTIYVAALLAVSMVLFTQEKNQKRMLWYFGNMVLSSFALIMGTSDNAYLSLAAIFG
;
A
#
# COMPACT_ATOMS: atom_id res chain seq x y z
N MET A 1 44.30 -0.04 -11.74
CA MET A 1 43.10 -0.90 -11.99
C MET A 1 42.23 -0.99 -10.71
N ALA A 2 42.77 -1.29 -9.56
CA ALA A 2 42.05 -1.40 -8.27
C ALA A 2 41.23 -0.16 -7.89
N ASN A 3 41.78 1.05 -8.00
CA ASN A 3 41.04 2.31 -7.70
C ASN A 3 39.83 2.56 -8.61
N ARG A 4 39.90 2.15 -9.88
CA ARG A 4 38.73 2.24 -10.79
C ARG A 4 37.65 1.24 -10.43
N ILE A 5 37.99 0.04 -9.98
CA ILE A 5 37.04 -0.98 -9.54
C ILE A 5 36.36 -0.51 -8.25
N LYS A 6 37.13 -0.04 -7.26
CA LYS A 6 36.60 0.46 -6.00
C LYS A 6 35.64 1.65 -6.19
N LYS A 7 36.01 2.63 -7.03
CA LYS A 7 35.17 3.78 -7.36
C LYS A 7 33.86 3.35 -8.07
N LYS A 8 33.90 2.31 -8.91
CA LYS A 8 32.70 1.76 -9.59
C LYS A 8 31.78 1.01 -8.64
N GLU A 9 32.34 0.31 -7.65
CA GLU A 9 31.58 -0.37 -6.60
C GLU A 9 30.93 0.63 -5.64
N GLU A 10 31.64 1.65 -5.19
CA GLU A 10 31.11 2.74 -4.35
C GLU A 10 29.96 3.49 -5.05
N THR A 11 30.10 3.81 -6.35
CA THR A 11 29.04 4.46 -7.13
C THR A 11 27.82 3.55 -7.31
N LYS A 12 28.01 2.24 -7.47
CA LYS A 12 26.92 1.27 -7.60
C LYS A 12 26.17 1.10 -6.28
N SER A 13 26.87 1.05 -5.15
CA SER A 13 26.28 0.98 -3.81
C SER A 13 25.44 2.22 -3.54
N SER A 14 25.97 3.41 -3.77
CA SER A 14 25.28 4.69 -3.57
C SER A 14 23.99 4.79 -4.41
N TYR A 15 24.01 4.34 -5.68
CA TYR A 15 22.82 4.32 -6.52
C TYR A 15 21.73 3.42 -5.93
N GLN A 16 22.08 2.20 -5.53
CA GLN A 16 21.12 1.24 -4.98
C GLN A 16 20.51 1.73 -3.66
N ASP A 17 21.27 2.41 -2.83
CA ASP A 17 20.81 2.94 -1.55
C ASP A 17 19.86 4.13 -1.74
N ASN A 18 20.14 5.01 -2.70
CA ASN A 18 19.27 6.13 -3.04
C ASN A 18 17.94 5.63 -3.64
N VAL A 19 17.98 4.64 -4.53
CA VAL A 19 16.79 4.03 -5.11
C VAL A 19 15.96 3.36 -4.01
N ALA A 20 16.59 2.62 -3.10
CA ALA A 20 15.90 2.00 -1.96
C ALA A 20 15.29 3.04 -1.00
N LEU A 21 15.94 4.21 -0.84
CA LEU A 21 15.41 5.32 -0.06
C LEU A 21 14.15 5.92 -0.71
N ILE A 22 14.20 6.22 -2.01
CA ILE A 22 13.03 6.74 -2.76
C ILE A 22 11.85 5.78 -2.61
N MET A 23 12.08 4.48 -2.81
CA MET A 23 11.02 3.48 -2.67
C MET A 23 10.58 3.29 -1.22
N GLY A 24 11.48 3.47 -0.25
CA GLY A 24 11.15 3.50 1.17
C GLY A 24 10.20 4.64 1.53
N VAL A 25 10.46 5.84 1.02
CA VAL A 25 9.59 7.02 1.21
C VAL A 25 8.22 6.78 0.57
N PHE A 26 8.18 6.29 -0.67
CA PHE A 26 6.91 5.94 -1.34
C PHE A 26 6.11 4.92 -0.52
N THR A 27 6.76 3.84 -0.08
CA THR A 27 6.09 2.80 0.71
C THR A 27 5.55 3.35 2.03
N LEU A 28 6.29 4.24 2.72
CA LEU A 28 5.80 4.91 3.93
C LEU A 28 4.60 5.82 3.64
N ILE A 29 4.63 6.57 2.54
CA ILE A 29 3.49 7.40 2.13
C ILE A 29 2.25 6.52 1.96
N VAL A 30 2.36 5.39 1.27
CA VAL A 30 1.23 4.48 1.05
C VAL A 30 0.77 3.77 2.32
N LEU A 31 1.69 3.32 3.18
CA LEU A 31 1.33 2.56 4.38
C LEU A 31 0.93 3.42 5.58
N CYS A 32 1.51 4.62 5.70
CA CYS A 32 1.35 5.45 6.89
C CYS A 32 0.53 6.72 6.63
N VAL A 33 0.72 7.38 5.47
CA VAL A 33 0.03 8.65 5.19
C VAL A 33 -1.32 8.42 4.53
N LEU A 34 -1.38 7.60 3.47
CA LEU A 34 -2.62 7.32 2.74
C LEU A 34 -3.79 6.85 3.63
N PRO A 35 -3.60 5.98 4.66
CA PRO A 35 -4.68 5.64 5.59
C PRO A 35 -5.29 6.84 6.30
N LEU A 36 -4.49 7.87 6.57
CA LEU A 36 -4.89 9.06 7.34
C LEU A 36 -5.43 10.19 6.46
N VAL A 37 -5.27 10.10 5.12
CA VAL A 37 -5.73 11.16 4.21
C VAL A 37 -7.23 11.11 4.07
N PHE A 38 -7.89 12.26 4.30
CA PHE A 38 -9.30 12.51 4.06
C PHE A 38 -9.50 13.98 3.69
N HIS A 39 -10.59 14.27 3.02
CA HIS A 39 -11.09 15.61 2.71
C HIS A 39 -12.61 15.52 2.79
N ASP A 40 -13.28 16.60 3.17
CA ASP A 40 -14.74 16.65 3.33
C ASP A 40 -15.33 15.40 4.05
N PHE A 41 -14.68 14.98 5.13
CA PHE A 41 -15.05 13.82 5.97
C PHE A 41 -15.17 12.52 5.14
N TYR A 42 -16.37 11.93 5.05
CA TYR A 42 -16.61 10.70 4.30
C TYR A 42 -17.14 10.92 2.88
N PHE A 43 -17.58 12.12 2.53
CA PHE A 43 -18.29 12.38 1.27
C PHE A 43 -17.43 12.13 0.03
N ASP A 44 -16.16 12.50 0.08
CA ASP A 44 -15.22 12.34 -1.04
C ASP A 44 -14.00 11.46 -0.71
N ILE A 45 -14.06 10.71 0.38
CA ILE A 45 -12.90 9.96 0.92
C ILE A 45 -12.27 9.00 -0.10
N LEU A 46 -13.07 8.36 -0.96
CA LEU A 46 -12.59 7.46 -1.99
C LEU A 46 -11.87 8.22 -3.11
N GLU A 47 -12.42 9.34 -3.53
CA GLU A 47 -11.81 10.19 -4.54
C GLU A 47 -10.50 10.78 -4.05
N THR A 48 -10.50 11.34 -2.84
CA THR A 48 -9.31 11.90 -2.20
C THR A 48 -8.19 10.88 -2.09
N LYS A 49 -8.48 9.66 -1.63
CA LYS A 49 -7.48 8.58 -1.55
C LYS A 49 -6.99 8.12 -2.91
N TYR A 50 -7.87 8.04 -3.89
CA TYR A 50 -7.52 7.71 -5.28
C TYR A 50 -6.56 8.75 -5.87
N GLN A 51 -6.89 10.04 -5.73
CA GLN A 51 -6.06 11.13 -6.24
C GLN A 51 -4.70 11.16 -5.54
N PHE A 52 -4.70 11.08 -4.20
CA PHE A 52 -3.47 11.07 -3.39
C PHE A 52 -2.55 9.90 -3.77
N TYR A 53 -3.09 8.68 -3.85
CA TYR A 53 -2.30 7.51 -4.24
C TYR A 53 -1.77 7.64 -5.67
N SER A 54 -2.60 8.06 -6.62
CA SER A 54 -2.21 8.22 -8.02
C SER A 54 -1.09 9.24 -8.18
N VAL A 55 -1.19 10.40 -7.50
CA VAL A 55 -0.14 11.44 -7.51
C VAL A 55 1.15 10.91 -6.87
N ALA A 56 1.07 10.26 -5.71
CA ALA A 56 2.25 9.70 -5.04
C ALA A 56 2.96 8.64 -5.90
N ALA A 57 2.20 7.76 -6.54
CA ALA A 57 2.74 6.71 -7.40
C ALA A 57 3.35 7.26 -8.70
N ILE A 58 2.68 8.22 -9.35
CA ILE A 58 3.24 8.88 -10.54
C ILE A 58 4.50 9.67 -10.16
N ALA A 59 4.50 10.38 -9.04
CA ALA A 59 5.68 11.08 -8.56
C ALA A 59 6.86 10.11 -8.32
N ALA A 60 6.59 8.96 -7.68
CA ALA A 60 7.61 7.92 -7.48
C ALA A 60 8.16 7.39 -8.82
N LEU A 61 7.29 7.13 -9.80
CA LEU A 61 7.69 6.71 -11.16
C LEU A 61 8.57 7.77 -11.85
N VAL A 62 8.17 9.05 -11.79
CA VAL A 62 8.91 10.16 -12.41
C VAL A 62 10.27 10.35 -11.74
N ILE A 63 10.31 10.34 -10.40
CA ILE A 63 11.56 10.49 -9.64
C ILE A 63 12.51 9.31 -9.94
N MET A 64 11.99 8.07 -9.93
CA MET A 64 12.78 6.88 -10.23
C MET A 64 13.31 6.89 -11.67
N GLY A 65 12.44 7.23 -12.63
CA GLY A 65 12.82 7.35 -14.04
C GLY A 65 13.87 8.45 -14.27
N GLY A 66 13.63 9.64 -13.72
CA GLY A 66 14.55 10.78 -13.79
C GLY A 66 15.91 10.49 -13.16
N TYR A 67 15.92 9.89 -11.96
CA TYR A 67 17.14 9.47 -11.30
C TYR A 67 17.88 8.37 -12.07
N GLY A 68 17.16 7.40 -12.63
CA GLY A 68 17.71 6.35 -13.49
C GLY A 68 18.35 6.91 -14.76
N LEU A 69 17.74 7.90 -15.40
CA LEU A 69 18.27 8.60 -16.56
C LEU A 69 19.49 9.46 -16.21
N ALA A 70 19.39 10.29 -15.18
CA ALA A 70 20.48 11.18 -14.74
C ALA A 70 21.73 10.41 -14.33
N SER A 71 21.56 9.23 -13.72
CA SER A 71 22.66 8.34 -13.35
C SER A 71 23.22 7.49 -14.50
N GLY A 72 22.60 7.52 -15.69
CA GLY A 72 22.94 6.67 -16.82
C GLY A 72 22.59 5.17 -16.65
N LYS A 73 22.05 4.79 -15.47
CA LYS A 73 21.74 3.38 -15.17
C LYS A 73 20.57 2.83 -15.98
N MET A 74 19.61 3.67 -16.29
CA MET A 74 18.49 3.31 -17.11
C MET A 74 18.93 3.00 -18.55
N ILE A 75 19.83 3.82 -19.11
CA ILE A 75 20.40 3.61 -20.44
C ILE A 75 21.26 2.33 -20.47
N GLU A 76 22.09 2.12 -19.43
CA GLU A 76 22.87 0.88 -19.26
C GLU A 76 21.98 -0.36 -19.21
N TRP A 77 20.85 -0.27 -18.50
CA TRP A 77 19.90 -1.37 -18.42
C TRP A 77 19.26 -1.68 -19.78
N PHE A 78 18.77 -0.67 -20.51
CA PHE A 78 18.20 -0.86 -21.83
C PHE A 78 19.22 -1.44 -22.84
N SER A 79 20.48 -0.99 -22.81
CA SER A 79 21.51 -1.49 -23.71
C SER A 79 21.90 -2.96 -23.45
N LYS A 80 21.69 -3.43 -22.21
CA LYS A 80 21.96 -4.82 -21.79
C LYS A 80 20.69 -5.67 -21.65
N PHE A 81 19.53 -5.13 -22.05
CA PHE A 81 18.27 -5.84 -21.90
C PHE A 81 18.27 -7.13 -22.72
N ASN A 82 17.98 -8.23 -22.04
CA ASN A 82 17.81 -9.54 -22.66
C ASN A 82 16.52 -10.16 -22.16
N PHE A 83 15.58 -10.42 -23.08
CA PHE A 83 14.27 -10.95 -22.76
C PHE A 83 14.32 -12.30 -22.02
N GLN A 84 15.27 -13.17 -22.40
CA GLN A 84 15.40 -14.47 -21.72
C GLN A 84 15.83 -14.31 -20.25
N THR A 85 16.78 -13.41 -19.98
CA THR A 85 17.23 -13.11 -18.61
C THR A 85 16.11 -12.44 -17.81
N TRP A 86 15.40 -11.50 -18.42
CA TRP A 86 14.25 -10.84 -17.80
C TRP A 86 13.16 -11.84 -17.44
N ARG A 87 12.78 -12.72 -18.36
CA ARG A 87 11.77 -13.78 -18.11
C ARG A 87 12.17 -14.70 -16.96
N LYS A 88 13.45 -15.08 -16.86
CA LYS A 88 13.97 -15.93 -15.79
C LYS A 88 13.98 -15.23 -14.43
N SER A 89 14.00 -13.90 -14.38
CA SER A 89 13.95 -13.11 -13.13
C SER A 89 12.52 -12.92 -12.59
N MET A 90 11.50 -13.31 -13.35
CA MET A 90 10.09 -13.18 -12.99
C MET A 90 9.65 -14.39 -12.17
N ASN A 91 8.98 -14.12 -11.05
CA ASN A 91 8.35 -15.14 -10.23
C ASN A 91 6.86 -15.33 -10.60
N VAL A 92 6.19 -16.27 -9.96
CA VAL A 92 4.76 -16.58 -10.23
C VAL A 92 3.86 -15.36 -9.97
N CYS A 93 4.14 -14.58 -8.90
CA CYS A 93 3.37 -13.39 -8.57
C CYS A 93 3.55 -12.30 -9.62
N ASP A 94 4.76 -12.13 -10.18
CA ASP A 94 5.02 -11.17 -11.26
C ASP A 94 4.19 -11.51 -12.52
N TRP A 95 4.14 -12.79 -12.88
CA TRP A 95 3.33 -13.26 -14.01
C TRP A 95 1.84 -13.10 -13.75
N ALA A 96 1.37 -13.40 -12.54
CA ALA A 96 -0.02 -13.21 -12.16
C ALA A 96 -0.42 -11.72 -12.23
N MET A 97 0.45 -10.82 -11.77
CA MET A 97 0.22 -9.37 -11.85
C MET A 97 0.16 -8.88 -13.30
N LEU A 98 1.06 -9.35 -14.16
CA LEU A 98 1.04 -9.02 -15.59
C LEU A 98 -0.21 -9.57 -16.29
N ALA A 99 -0.59 -10.82 -16.01
CA ALA A 99 -1.79 -11.42 -16.56
C ALA A 99 -3.06 -10.67 -16.13
N PHE A 100 -3.16 -10.33 -14.85
CA PHE A 100 -4.26 -9.52 -14.32
C PHE A 100 -4.35 -8.16 -15.03
N TRP A 101 -3.23 -7.43 -15.13
CA TRP A 101 -3.17 -6.15 -15.83
C TRP A 101 -3.56 -6.31 -17.31
N PHE A 102 -3.03 -7.32 -17.99
CA PHE A 102 -3.33 -7.58 -19.39
C PHE A 102 -4.81 -7.86 -19.62
N CYS A 103 -5.46 -8.64 -18.75
CA CYS A 103 -6.90 -8.88 -18.81
C CYS A 103 -7.71 -7.58 -18.65
N ASN A 104 -7.30 -6.68 -17.75
CA ASN A 104 -7.94 -5.38 -17.60
C ASN A 104 -7.78 -4.50 -18.87
N VAL A 105 -6.60 -4.48 -19.46
CA VAL A 105 -6.35 -3.75 -20.73
C VAL A 105 -7.18 -4.34 -21.87
N LEU A 106 -7.24 -5.67 -22.01
CA LEU A 106 -8.09 -6.31 -23.01
C LEU A 106 -9.57 -5.97 -22.80
N SER A 107 -10.06 -6.03 -21.55
CA SER A 107 -11.42 -5.67 -21.22
C SER A 107 -11.74 -4.24 -21.66
N TRP A 108 -10.84 -3.30 -21.42
CA TRP A 108 -10.98 -1.92 -21.89
C TRP A 108 -10.98 -1.78 -23.40
N ILE A 109 -10.09 -2.47 -24.11
CA ILE A 109 -9.98 -2.43 -25.58
C ILE A 109 -11.31 -2.91 -26.22
N PHE A 110 -11.88 -3.98 -25.69
CA PHE A 110 -13.14 -4.57 -26.18
C PHE A 110 -14.41 -3.90 -25.66
N CYS A 111 -14.30 -3.00 -24.68
CA CYS A 111 -15.43 -2.21 -24.21
C CYS A 111 -15.89 -1.25 -25.30
N LYS A 112 -17.18 -1.33 -25.71
CA LYS A 112 -17.72 -0.51 -26.82
C LYS A 112 -18.30 0.80 -26.32
N ASP A 113 -19.11 0.77 -25.27
CA ASP A 113 -19.99 1.89 -24.92
C ASP A 113 -19.45 2.79 -23.80
N TRP A 114 -18.65 2.27 -22.88
CA TRP A 114 -18.18 2.96 -21.67
C TRP A 114 -16.65 3.04 -21.60
N LYS A 115 -16.00 3.41 -22.71
CA LYS A 115 -14.52 3.43 -22.80
C LYS A 115 -13.85 4.40 -21.84
N TRP A 116 -14.48 5.53 -21.60
CA TRP A 116 -13.96 6.55 -20.69
C TRP A 116 -14.01 6.05 -19.24
N GLU A 117 -15.15 5.54 -18.82
CA GLU A 117 -15.37 4.97 -17.49
C GLU A 117 -14.55 3.70 -17.27
N ALA A 118 -14.39 2.87 -18.30
CA ALA A 118 -13.53 1.69 -18.24
C ALA A 118 -12.04 2.06 -18.08
N PHE A 119 -11.61 3.20 -18.59
CA PHE A 119 -10.24 3.69 -18.45
C PHE A 119 -10.01 4.37 -17.09
N TRP A 120 -10.85 5.35 -16.73
CA TRP A 120 -10.66 6.14 -15.51
C TRP A 120 -11.33 5.55 -14.27
N GLY A 121 -12.33 4.70 -14.47
CA GLY A 121 -13.25 4.22 -13.43
C GLY A 121 -14.50 5.10 -13.31
N THR A 122 -15.54 4.54 -12.74
CA THR A 122 -16.76 5.29 -12.42
C THR A 122 -16.56 6.12 -11.17
N SER A 123 -17.23 7.26 -11.08
CA SER A 123 -17.26 8.08 -9.87
C SER A 123 -17.63 7.24 -8.64
N GLY A 124 -16.91 7.45 -7.55
CA GLY A 124 -17.08 6.74 -6.29
C GLY A 124 -16.34 5.40 -6.18
N ARG A 125 -15.76 4.84 -7.27
CA ARG A 125 -14.91 3.63 -7.20
C ARG A 125 -13.56 3.76 -7.88
N TYR A 126 -13.46 4.50 -8.96
CA TYR A 126 -12.22 4.80 -9.71
C TYR A 126 -11.36 3.58 -10.11
N ASN A 127 -11.99 2.39 -10.27
CA ASN A 127 -11.30 1.12 -10.56
C ASN A 127 -11.07 0.91 -12.07
N GLY A 128 -10.61 1.93 -12.78
CA GLY A 128 -10.32 1.84 -14.22
C GLY A 128 -8.93 1.29 -14.52
N VAL A 129 -8.66 1.04 -15.81
CA VAL A 129 -7.37 0.54 -16.31
C VAL A 129 -6.22 1.45 -15.91
N PHE A 130 -6.44 2.76 -15.82
CA PHE A 130 -5.43 3.71 -15.34
C PHE A 130 -4.94 3.32 -13.95
N LEU A 131 -5.84 3.16 -12.97
CA LEU A 131 -5.47 2.80 -11.60
C LEU A 131 -4.81 1.42 -11.53
N MET A 132 -5.32 0.45 -12.31
CA MET A 132 -4.72 -0.90 -12.38
C MET A 132 -3.30 -0.85 -12.96
N THR A 133 -3.03 0.05 -13.91
CA THR A 133 -1.69 0.28 -14.46
C THR A 133 -0.76 0.89 -13.41
N VAL A 134 -1.27 1.84 -12.63
CA VAL A 134 -0.51 2.45 -11.52
C VAL A 134 -0.20 1.41 -10.43
N TYR A 135 -1.15 0.53 -10.09
CA TYR A 135 -0.91 -0.58 -9.15
C TYR A 135 0.16 -1.56 -9.66
N MET A 136 0.08 -1.96 -10.93
CA MET A 136 1.09 -2.83 -11.55
C MET A 136 2.48 -2.17 -11.52
N ALA A 137 2.58 -0.90 -11.91
CA ALA A 137 3.84 -0.17 -11.88
C ALA A 137 4.41 -0.05 -10.44
N SER A 138 3.56 0.28 -9.46
CA SER A 138 3.93 0.32 -8.05
C SER A 138 4.41 -1.03 -7.53
N TYR A 139 3.73 -2.13 -7.90
CA TYR A 139 4.14 -3.49 -7.55
C TYR A 139 5.56 -3.78 -8.03
N PHE A 140 5.86 -3.52 -9.32
CA PHE A 140 7.20 -3.76 -9.85
C PHE A 140 8.26 -2.84 -9.25
N LEU A 141 7.95 -1.58 -8.98
CA LEU A 141 8.88 -0.68 -8.30
C LEU A 141 9.21 -1.17 -6.88
N VAL A 142 8.19 -1.48 -6.09
CA VAL A 142 8.38 -1.94 -4.70
C VAL A 142 9.11 -3.28 -4.68
N THR A 143 8.67 -4.28 -5.45
CA THR A 143 9.28 -5.61 -5.42
C THR A 143 10.74 -5.65 -5.90
N ARG A 144 11.16 -4.70 -6.74
CA ARG A 144 12.54 -4.67 -7.29
C ARG A 144 13.47 -3.74 -6.53
N PHE A 145 12.98 -2.69 -5.93
CA PHE A 145 13.81 -1.62 -5.40
C PHE A 145 13.63 -1.34 -3.91
N PHE A 146 12.52 -1.74 -3.31
CA PHE A 146 12.31 -1.55 -1.89
C PHE A 146 13.21 -2.47 -1.05
N LYS A 147 13.85 -1.91 -0.03
CA LYS A 147 14.59 -2.66 0.98
C LYS A 147 13.89 -2.48 2.32
N LEU A 148 13.28 -3.55 2.81
CA LEU A 148 12.58 -3.54 4.09
C LEU A 148 13.57 -3.27 5.23
N LYS A 149 13.22 -2.30 6.09
CA LYS A 149 13.87 -2.04 7.37
C LYS A 149 12.83 -2.15 8.48
N GLN A 150 13.21 -2.66 9.61
CA GLN A 150 12.27 -2.92 10.72
C GLN A 150 11.49 -1.68 11.15
N TRP A 151 12.12 -0.51 11.16
CA TRP A 151 11.46 0.73 11.53
C TRP A 151 10.30 1.14 10.61
N TYR A 152 10.25 0.66 9.34
CA TYR A 152 9.08 0.87 8.47
C TYR A 152 7.85 0.14 9.02
N LEU A 153 8.06 -1.06 9.56
CA LEU A 153 6.99 -1.83 10.19
C LEU A 153 6.56 -1.19 11.52
N ASP A 154 7.53 -0.68 12.30
CA ASP A 154 7.22 0.04 13.55
C ASP A 154 6.39 1.32 13.27
N ALA A 155 6.70 2.06 12.18
CA ALA A 155 5.93 3.22 11.75
C ALA A 155 4.52 2.82 11.28
N PHE A 156 4.39 1.75 10.52
CA PHE A 156 3.10 1.20 10.10
C PHE A 156 2.22 0.82 11.30
N LEU A 157 2.80 0.14 12.30
CA LEU A 157 2.09 -0.22 13.52
C LEU A 157 1.71 1.02 14.35
N ALA A 158 2.56 2.04 14.41
CA ALA A 158 2.25 3.28 15.13
C ALA A 158 1.03 4.02 14.52
N VAL A 159 0.98 4.13 13.20
CA VAL A 159 -0.20 4.67 12.51
C VAL A 159 -1.41 3.77 12.68
N GLY A 160 -1.18 2.45 12.69
CA GLY A 160 -2.21 1.45 12.93
C GLY A 160 -2.91 1.62 14.28
N ILE A 161 -2.21 2.01 15.33
CA ILE A 161 -2.81 2.32 16.65
C ILE A 161 -3.87 3.42 16.50
N PHE A 162 -3.53 4.53 15.85
CA PHE A 162 -4.48 5.63 15.64
C PHE A 162 -5.71 5.15 14.86
N VAL A 163 -5.50 4.41 13.78
CA VAL A 163 -6.59 3.87 12.95
C VAL A 163 -7.48 2.91 13.75
N CYS A 164 -6.87 2.02 14.55
CA CYS A 164 -7.62 1.08 15.41
C CYS A 164 -8.41 1.80 16.49
N VAL A 165 -7.79 2.74 17.21
CA VAL A 165 -8.46 3.51 18.28
C VAL A 165 -9.64 4.28 17.70
N PHE A 166 -9.44 4.95 16.55
CA PHE A 166 -10.52 5.70 15.93
C PHE A 166 -11.65 4.77 15.43
N GLY A 167 -11.34 3.60 14.86
CA GLY A 167 -12.36 2.62 14.48
C GLY A 167 -13.11 2.02 15.69
N ILE A 168 -12.45 1.84 16.83
CA ILE A 168 -13.09 1.39 18.08
C ILE A 168 -14.03 2.46 18.62
N THR A 169 -13.64 3.74 18.60
CA THR A 169 -14.54 4.83 19.02
C THR A 169 -15.76 4.95 18.12
N ASP A 170 -15.60 4.71 16.84
CA ASP A 170 -16.71 4.67 15.88
C ASP A 170 -17.71 3.55 16.16
N TYR A 171 -17.23 2.38 16.58
CA TYR A 171 -18.11 1.27 17.00
C TYR A 171 -18.99 1.66 18.20
N PHE A 172 -18.43 2.40 19.16
CA PHE A 172 -19.19 2.92 20.30
C PHE A 172 -20.00 4.19 19.96
N GLN A 173 -20.06 4.57 18.68
CA GLN A 173 -20.74 5.77 18.18
C GLN A 173 -20.24 7.08 18.83
N MET A 174 -18.98 7.07 19.26
CA MET A 174 -18.30 8.25 19.78
C MET A 174 -17.67 9.00 18.59
N ASP A 175 -18.44 9.78 17.86
CA ASP A 175 -17.97 10.57 16.71
C ASP A 175 -17.08 11.74 17.16
N ILE A 176 -15.87 11.41 17.67
CA ILE A 176 -14.95 12.36 18.30
C ILE A 176 -14.52 13.48 17.33
N LEU A 177 -14.38 13.15 16.04
CA LEU A 177 -13.95 14.09 15.01
C LEU A 177 -15.10 14.71 14.22
N GLY A 178 -16.35 14.36 14.55
CA GLY A 178 -17.53 14.90 13.88
C GLY A 178 -17.71 14.46 12.44
N PHE A 179 -17.16 13.31 12.04
CA PHE A 179 -17.22 12.81 10.65
C PHE A 179 -18.64 12.37 10.25
N LYS A 180 -19.48 12.03 11.23
CA LYS A 180 -20.81 11.43 11.02
C LYS A 180 -21.96 12.38 11.30
N VAL A 181 -21.69 13.64 11.66
CA VAL A 181 -22.73 14.61 12.06
C VAL A 181 -23.81 14.80 11.00
N ASN A 182 -23.43 14.82 9.73
CA ASN A 182 -24.33 15.07 8.60
C ASN A 182 -24.76 13.79 7.88
N MET A 183 -24.57 12.60 8.49
CA MET A 183 -24.91 11.32 7.88
C MET A 183 -26.24 10.78 8.41
N MET A 184 -26.97 10.06 7.56
CA MET A 184 -28.16 9.30 7.98
C MET A 184 -27.74 8.14 8.89
N ASP A 185 -28.55 7.80 9.86
CA ASP A 185 -28.24 6.76 10.87
C ASP A 185 -27.93 5.39 10.23
N GLU A 186 -28.60 5.04 9.14
CA GLU A 186 -28.33 3.81 8.39
C GLU A 186 -26.92 3.77 7.76
N GLN A 187 -26.36 4.94 7.44
CA GLN A 187 -25.04 5.04 6.84
C GLN A 187 -23.92 5.07 7.88
N LYS A 188 -24.20 5.54 9.09
CA LYS A 188 -23.20 5.68 10.16
C LYS A 188 -22.49 4.37 10.51
N ALA A 189 -23.19 3.23 10.38
CA ALA A 189 -22.63 1.90 10.64
C ALA A 189 -21.67 1.40 9.56
N ILE A 190 -21.78 1.91 8.32
CA ILE A 190 -20.97 1.46 7.18
C ILE A 190 -19.62 2.16 7.14
N TYR A 191 -19.57 3.40 7.63
CA TYR A 191 -18.39 4.25 7.59
C TYR A 191 -17.60 4.14 8.89
N THR A 192 -16.31 3.77 8.78
CA THR A 192 -15.48 3.48 9.95
C THR A 192 -14.09 4.06 9.78
N SER A 193 -13.58 4.65 10.85
CA SER A 193 -12.23 5.20 10.97
C SER A 193 -11.94 6.20 9.83
N THR A 194 -10.69 6.35 9.47
CA THR A 194 -10.25 7.19 8.34
C THR A 194 -10.35 6.47 6.99
N PHE A 195 -10.91 5.27 6.94
CA PHE A 195 -11.06 4.48 5.70
C PHE A 195 -12.39 4.73 4.99
N GLY A 196 -13.39 5.14 5.72
CA GLY A 196 -14.72 5.36 5.17
C GLY A 196 -15.52 4.09 4.88
N ASN A 197 -14.88 2.94 4.70
CA ASN A 197 -15.55 1.66 4.46
C ASN A 197 -15.08 0.61 5.45
N ILE A 198 -16.02 -0.01 6.15
CA ILE A 198 -15.75 -1.01 7.20
C ILE A 198 -14.98 -2.24 6.68
N ASN A 199 -15.24 -2.68 5.45
CA ASN A 199 -14.54 -3.82 4.87
C ASN A 199 -13.06 -3.50 4.58
N THR A 200 -12.79 -2.31 4.07
CA THR A 200 -11.40 -1.86 3.81
C THR A 200 -10.65 -1.64 5.13
N TYR A 201 -11.33 -1.06 6.14
CA TYR A 201 -10.80 -0.91 7.48
C TYR A 201 -10.39 -2.26 8.08
N THR A 202 -11.26 -3.26 8.04
CA THR A 202 -10.98 -4.58 8.64
C THR A 202 -9.86 -5.32 7.93
N ILE A 203 -9.71 -5.20 6.62
CA ILE A 203 -8.56 -5.75 5.87
C ILE A 203 -7.25 -5.08 6.33
N TYR A 204 -7.24 -3.76 6.50
CA TYR A 204 -6.06 -3.04 7.00
C TYR A 204 -5.70 -3.48 8.43
N VAL A 205 -6.68 -3.58 9.32
CA VAL A 205 -6.49 -4.03 10.70
C VAL A 205 -6.02 -5.48 10.76
N ALA A 206 -6.50 -6.35 9.88
CA ALA A 206 -6.02 -7.73 9.74
C ALA A 206 -4.52 -7.77 9.34
N ALA A 207 -4.10 -6.90 8.44
CA ALA A 207 -2.68 -6.76 8.09
C ALA A 207 -1.84 -6.28 9.29
N LEU A 208 -2.35 -5.31 10.09
CA LEU A 208 -1.69 -4.89 11.33
C LEU A 208 -1.53 -6.04 12.33
N LEU A 209 -2.59 -6.83 12.51
CA LEU A 209 -2.57 -8.01 13.38
C LEU A 209 -1.53 -9.02 12.91
N ALA A 210 -1.54 -9.39 11.63
CA ALA A 210 -0.60 -10.36 11.08
C ALA A 210 0.86 -9.89 11.22
N VAL A 211 1.14 -8.62 10.91
CA VAL A 211 2.49 -8.05 11.07
C VAL A 211 2.93 -8.02 12.52
N SER A 212 2.06 -7.58 13.45
CA SER A 212 2.38 -7.53 14.89
C SER A 212 2.63 -8.93 15.47
N MET A 213 1.87 -9.95 15.05
CA MET A 213 2.09 -11.35 15.45
C MET A 213 3.44 -11.88 14.99
N VAL A 214 3.80 -11.68 13.71
CA VAL A 214 5.09 -12.12 13.17
C VAL A 214 6.25 -11.42 13.89
N LEU A 215 6.15 -10.11 14.10
CA LEU A 215 7.19 -9.35 14.81
C LEU A 215 7.30 -9.76 16.28
N PHE A 216 6.18 -10.02 16.95
CA PHE A 216 6.15 -10.50 18.33
C PHE A 216 6.89 -11.84 18.49
N THR A 217 6.67 -12.80 17.59
CA THR A 217 7.29 -14.11 17.66
C THR A 217 8.79 -14.10 17.34
N GLN A 218 9.28 -13.11 16.60
CA GLN A 218 10.69 -13.01 16.20
C GLN A 218 11.52 -12.11 17.11
N GLU A 219 10.89 -11.25 17.91
CA GLU A 219 11.58 -10.26 18.74
C GLU A 219 12.12 -10.88 20.03
N LYS A 220 13.34 -10.49 20.40
CA LYS A 220 14.00 -10.91 21.65
C LYS A 220 14.07 -9.81 22.71
N ASN A 221 13.92 -8.55 22.29
CA ASN A 221 13.95 -7.41 23.21
C ASN A 221 12.58 -7.27 23.89
N GLN A 222 12.53 -7.40 25.21
CA GLN A 222 11.29 -7.35 25.98
C GLN A 222 10.47 -6.07 25.76
N LYS A 223 11.11 -4.89 25.61
CA LYS A 223 10.39 -3.64 25.39
C LYS A 223 9.70 -3.62 24.01
N ARG A 224 10.39 -4.12 22.98
CA ARG A 224 9.81 -4.22 21.62
C ARG A 224 8.77 -5.32 21.54
N MET A 225 8.99 -6.42 22.24
CA MET A 225 8.02 -7.50 22.35
C MET A 225 6.71 -7.01 22.98
N LEU A 226 6.78 -6.18 24.04
CA LEU A 226 5.60 -5.55 24.67
C LEU A 226 4.89 -4.59 23.70
N TRP A 227 5.66 -3.84 22.89
CA TRP A 227 5.12 -2.98 21.82
C TRP A 227 4.32 -3.78 20.79
N TYR A 228 4.87 -4.88 20.28
CA TYR A 228 4.19 -5.73 19.31
C TYR A 228 3.00 -6.46 19.92
N PHE A 229 3.10 -6.91 21.17
CA PHE A 229 1.99 -7.50 21.90
C PHE A 229 0.83 -6.52 22.07
N GLY A 230 1.11 -5.28 22.47
CA GLY A 230 0.10 -4.23 22.58
C GLY A 230 -0.63 -3.96 21.25
N ASN A 231 0.12 -3.88 20.15
CA ASN A 231 -0.46 -3.75 18.81
C ASN A 231 -1.30 -4.97 18.42
N MET A 232 -0.86 -6.17 18.76
CA MET A 232 -1.58 -7.41 18.50
C MET A 232 -2.93 -7.44 19.25
N VAL A 233 -2.94 -7.09 20.53
CA VAL A 233 -4.16 -7.03 21.33
C VAL A 233 -5.11 -5.96 20.81
N LEU A 234 -4.59 -4.75 20.53
CA LEU A 234 -5.40 -3.64 20.00
C LEU A 234 -6.01 -3.96 18.64
N SER A 235 -5.22 -4.49 17.70
CA SER A 235 -5.70 -4.83 16.37
C SER A 235 -6.68 -6.01 16.39
N SER A 236 -6.48 -7.00 17.27
CA SER A 236 -7.47 -8.08 17.47
C SER A 236 -8.81 -7.55 17.95
N PHE A 237 -8.77 -6.65 18.95
CA PHE A 237 -9.97 -6.01 19.47
C PHE A 237 -10.67 -5.15 18.41
N ALA A 238 -9.91 -4.32 17.68
CA ALA A 238 -10.41 -3.49 16.60
C ALA A 238 -11.03 -4.31 15.45
N LEU A 239 -10.45 -5.48 15.16
CA LEU A 239 -10.95 -6.38 14.12
C LEU A 239 -12.29 -7.03 14.52
N ILE A 240 -12.42 -7.46 15.77
CA ILE A 240 -13.68 -8.01 16.31
C ILE A 240 -14.77 -6.93 16.28
N MET A 241 -14.45 -5.70 16.73
CA MET A 241 -15.39 -4.57 16.70
C MET A 241 -15.77 -4.12 15.28
N GLY A 242 -14.96 -4.48 14.27
CA GLY A 242 -15.25 -4.21 12.87
C GLY A 242 -16.52 -4.91 12.33
N THR A 243 -17.03 -5.95 13.01
CA THR A 243 -18.32 -6.65 12.73
C THR A 243 -18.62 -6.89 11.25
N SER A 244 -17.60 -7.15 10.42
CA SER A 244 -17.77 -7.44 9.00
C SER A 244 -17.37 -8.89 8.68
N ASP A 245 -17.95 -9.45 7.64
CA ASP A 245 -17.61 -10.80 7.16
C ASP A 245 -16.11 -10.92 6.85
N ASN A 246 -15.51 -9.85 6.34
CA ASN A 246 -14.07 -9.79 6.08
C ASN A 246 -13.23 -9.87 7.35
N ALA A 247 -13.72 -9.35 8.48
CA ALA A 247 -13.05 -9.47 9.77
C ALA A 247 -12.99 -10.94 10.21
N TYR A 248 -14.12 -11.64 10.16
CA TYR A 248 -14.20 -13.06 10.54
C TYR A 248 -13.38 -13.95 9.62
N LEU A 249 -13.43 -13.73 8.30
CA LEU A 249 -12.59 -14.44 7.33
C LEU A 249 -11.10 -14.19 7.57
N SER A 250 -10.73 -12.96 7.90
CA SER A 250 -9.33 -12.61 8.20
C SER A 250 -8.84 -13.28 9.49
N LEU A 251 -9.67 -13.32 10.53
CA LEU A 251 -9.35 -14.04 11.76
C LEU A 251 -9.19 -15.54 11.49
N ALA A 252 -10.10 -16.14 10.72
CA ALA A 252 -9.98 -17.53 10.34
C ALA A 252 -8.68 -17.82 9.54
N ALA A 253 -8.28 -16.91 8.64
CA ALA A 253 -7.05 -17.06 7.87
C ALA A 253 -5.77 -16.85 8.69
N ILE A 254 -5.82 -16.07 9.78
CA ILE A 254 -4.65 -15.80 10.64
C ILE A 254 -4.44 -16.92 11.67
N PHE A 255 -5.52 -17.50 12.20
CA PHE A 255 -5.47 -18.49 13.28
C PHE A 255 -5.77 -19.93 12.85
N GLY A 256 -6.25 -20.17 11.61
CA GLY A 256 -6.51 -21.48 11.02
C GLY A 256 -5.33 -22.00 10.24
#